data_c69c83a3d95fdb12cd07c507d9bc757b
#
_entry.id   c69c83a3d95fdb12cd07c507d9bc757b
#
_cell.length_a   1.000
_cell.length_b   1.000
_cell.length_c   1.000
_cell.angle_alpha   90.00
_cell.angle_beta   90.00
_cell.angle_gamma   90.00
#
_symmetry.space_group_name_H-M   'P 1'
#
loop_
_entity.id
_entity.type
_entity.pdbx_description
1 polymer ?
#
loop_
_entity_poly.entity_id
_entity_poly.type
_entity_poly.pdbx_seq_one_letter_code
_entity_poly.pdbx_strand_id
1 'polypeptide(L)'
;MVGKDCVAIACDLRLGMQALTISNNFPKIFQYGDVFLGLTGLATDVATVSDLFRYKVNMYRLREERNISPQTMANLVSSSLYEKRFGPYFVSPVIAGINQTTGKPFICGFDSIGCIDFAKDFIVSGTASDQLFGTCEGLWEPDLVCPNCRIVMLGRILTRTAGPRGPLRDHFTGAAERYRPRRTIRLGSTCLHY
;
A
#
# COMPACT_ATOMS: atom_id res chain seq x y z
N MET A 1 0.61 -6.18 -3.60
CA MET A 1 0.97 -7.51 -4.13
C MET A 1 0.24 -8.57 -3.36
N VAL A 2 -0.34 -9.53 -4.06
CA VAL A 2 -1.12 -10.63 -3.49
C VAL A 2 -0.26 -11.90 -3.46
N GLY A 3 -0.36 -12.66 -2.38
CA GLY A 3 0.17 -14.01 -2.26
C GLY A 3 -0.91 -14.99 -1.85
N LYS A 4 -0.52 -16.23 -1.53
CA LYS A 4 -1.43 -17.24 -1.01
C LYS A 4 -1.89 -16.84 0.39
N ASP A 5 -3.17 -16.55 0.56
CA ASP A 5 -3.78 -16.14 1.83
C ASP A 5 -3.10 -14.95 2.52
N CYS A 6 -2.37 -14.13 1.75
CA CYS A 6 -1.67 -12.96 2.27
C CYS A 6 -1.65 -11.79 1.27
N VAL A 7 -1.42 -10.61 1.79
CA VAL A 7 -1.23 -9.40 1.01
C VAL A 7 -0.07 -8.60 1.62
N ALA A 8 0.71 -7.96 0.76
CA ALA A 8 1.78 -7.05 1.17
C ALA A 8 1.59 -5.69 0.52
N ILE A 9 1.81 -4.64 1.29
CA ILE A 9 1.89 -3.26 0.83
C ILE A 9 3.18 -2.63 1.34
N ALA A 10 3.87 -1.88 0.49
CA ALA A 10 5.12 -1.22 0.83
C ALA A 10 5.19 0.17 0.23
N CYS A 11 5.90 1.07 0.88
CA CYS A 11 6.20 2.40 0.36
C CYS A 11 7.61 2.84 0.79
N ASP A 12 8.15 3.82 0.06
CA ASP A 12 9.28 4.62 0.53
C ASP A 12 8.84 5.65 1.59
N LEU A 13 9.79 6.32 2.22
CA LEU A 13 9.53 7.37 3.21
C LEU A 13 9.99 8.76 2.73
N ARG A 14 10.37 8.89 1.46
CA ARG A 14 10.86 10.15 0.93
C ARG A 14 9.72 11.10 0.63
N LEU A 15 9.85 12.35 1.07
CA LEU A 15 9.09 13.50 0.59
C LEU A 15 10.07 14.43 -0.14
N GLY A 16 9.76 14.73 -1.38
CA GLY A 16 10.60 15.62 -2.16
C GLY A 16 9.90 16.17 -3.39
N MET A 17 10.60 17.07 -4.07
CA MET A 17 10.18 17.65 -5.35
C MET A 17 11.36 17.53 -6.32
N GLN A 18 11.16 16.77 -7.40
CA GLN A 18 12.24 16.43 -8.33
C GLN A 18 13.45 15.83 -7.61
N ALA A 19 14.65 16.38 -7.79
CA ALA A 19 15.88 15.94 -7.14
C ALA A 19 16.04 16.40 -5.68
N LEU A 20 15.18 17.33 -5.20
CA LEU A 20 15.28 17.87 -3.84
C LEU A 20 14.48 17.02 -2.86
N THR A 21 15.16 16.45 -1.88
CA THR A 21 14.52 15.76 -0.74
C THR A 21 14.24 16.74 0.38
N ILE A 22 12.96 16.85 0.77
CA ILE A 22 12.49 17.71 1.86
C ILE A 22 12.50 16.92 3.18
N SER A 23 12.08 15.66 3.16
CA SER A 23 12.03 14.81 4.34
C SER A 23 12.30 13.34 3.97
N ASN A 24 12.93 12.61 4.88
CA ASN A 24 13.16 11.17 4.80
C ASN A 24 12.20 10.38 5.70
N ASN A 25 11.23 11.04 6.30
CA ASN A 25 10.24 10.41 7.16
C ASN A 25 8.84 10.94 6.84
N PHE A 26 8.33 10.53 5.68
CA PHE A 26 6.98 10.83 5.22
C PHE A 26 6.23 9.54 4.92
N PRO A 27 5.50 8.98 5.91
CA PRO A 27 4.73 7.75 5.73
C PRO A 27 3.61 7.95 4.72
N LYS A 28 3.42 6.96 3.85
CA LYS A 28 2.39 6.96 2.79
C LYS A 28 1.37 5.83 2.97
N ILE A 29 1.55 4.95 3.96
CA ILE A 29 0.64 3.85 4.27
C ILE A 29 -0.04 4.15 5.60
N PHE A 30 -1.36 4.10 5.57
CA PHE A 30 -2.24 4.34 6.71
C PHE A 30 -3.07 3.09 6.99
N GLN A 31 -3.26 2.77 8.26
CA GLN A 31 -4.05 1.61 8.68
C GLN A 31 -5.39 2.06 9.23
N TYR A 32 -6.45 1.45 8.71
CA TYR A 32 -7.83 1.63 9.16
C TYR A 32 -8.43 0.26 9.49
N GLY A 33 -8.35 -0.14 10.75
CA GLY A 33 -8.74 -1.49 11.17
C GLY A 33 -7.89 -2.56 10.51
N ASP A 34 -8.52 -3.38 9.68
CA ASP A 34 -7.89 -4.49 8.96
C ASP A 34 -7.47 -4.14 7.53
N VAL A 35 -7.65 -2.89 7.13
CA VAL A 35 -7.37 -2.40 5.77
C VAL A 35 -6.23 -1.40 5.80
N PHE A 36 -5.34 -1.52 4.83
CA PHE A 36 -4.25 -0.57 4.60
C PHE A 36 -4.56 0.27 3.38
N LEU A 37 -4.36 1.57 3.52
CA LEU A 37 -4.48 2.56 2.45
C LEU A 37 -3.12 3.18 2.19
N GLY A 38 -2.59 3.00 0.99
CA GLY A 38 -1.43 3.73 0.49
C GLY A 38 -1.90 4.98 -0.26
N LEU A 39 -1.28 6.11 0.00
CA LEU A 39 -1.58 7.38 -0.66
C LEU A 39 -0.31 7.96 -1.26
N THR A 40 -0.31 8.14 -2.58
CA THR A 40 0.73 8.87 -3.31
C THR A 40 0.13 10.12 -3.95
N GLY A 41 0.96 11.07 -4.33
CA GLY A 41 0.56 12.31 -4.95
C GLY A 41 0.99 13.53 -4.16
N LEU A 42 0.18 14.60 -4.19
CA LEU A 42 0.47 15.86 -3.51
C LEU A 42 0.42 15.68 -1.99
N ALA A 43 1.52 15.99 -1.30
CA ALA A 43 1.69 15.71 0.13
C ALA A 43 0.61 16.33 1.03
N THR A 44 0.17 17.54 0.72
CA THR A 44 -0.92 18.18 1.47
C THR A 44 -2.24 17.42 1.30
N ASP A 45 -2.54 16.92 0.09
CA ASP A 45 -3.75 16.13 -0.17
C ASP A 45 -3.66 14.74 0.44
N VAL A 46 -2.46 14.15 0.50
CA VAL A 46 -2.22 12.90 1.24
C VAL A 46 -2.61 13.05 2.71
N ALA A 47 -2.18 14.12 3.36
CA ALA A 47 -2.53 14.40 4.75
C ALA A 47 -4.05 14.64 4.91
N THR A 48 -4.64 15.47 4.06
CA THR A 48 -6.07 15.79 4.10
C THR A 48 -6.93 14.56 3.89
N VAL A 49 -6.61 13.76 2.89
CA VAL A 49 -7.37 12.55 2.53
C VAL A 49 -7.21 11.46 3.57
N SER A 50 -6.02 11.28 4.16
CA SER A 50 -5.82 10.32 5.26
C SER A 50 -6.68 10.67 6.48
N ASP A 51 -6.80 11.95 6.83
CA ASP A 51 -7.66 12.41 7.92
C ASP A 51 -9.15 12.24 7.58
N LEU A 52 -9.54 12.54 6.34
CA LEU A 52 -10.91 12.34 5.87
C LEU A 52 -11.34 10.87 6.00
N PHE A 53 -10.49 9.93 5.57
CA PHE A 53 -10.83 8.51 5.68
C PHE A 53 -10.76 8.01 7.12
N ARG A 54 -9.90 8.55 7.96
CA ARG A 54 -9.92 8.26 9.39
C ARG A 54 -11.26 8.63 10.00
N TYR A 55 -11.77 9.81 9.70
CA TYR A 55 -13.10 10.25 10.15
C TYR A 55 -14.19 9.32 9.62
N LYS A 56 -14.23 9.06 8.30
CA LYS A 56 -15.29 8.24 7.69
C LYS A 56 -15.27 6.80 8.19
N VAL A 57 -14.10 6.21 8.37
CA VAL A 57 -13.97 4.83 8.90
C VAL A 57 -14.35 4.77 10.38
N ASN A 58 -13.99 5.75 11.17
CA ASN A 58 -14.41 5.80 12.57
C ASN A 58 -15.93 5.94 12.69
N MET A 59 -16.57 6.76 11.86
CA MET A 59 -18.02 6.87 11.80
C MET A 59 -18.68 5.58 11.35
N TYR A 60 -18.10 4.88 10.38
CA TYR A 60 -18.57 3.58 9.95
C TYR A 60 -18.53 2.56 11.09
N ARG A 61 -17.42 2.47 11.83
CA ARG A 61 -17.27 1.56 12.97
C ARG A 61 -18.25 1.81 14.08
N LEU A 62 -18.55 3.08 14.37
CA LEU A 62 -19.53 3.48 15.40
C LEU A 62 -20.97 3.11 14.99
N ARG A 63 -21.31 3.20 13.70
CA ARG A 63 -22.66 2.90 13.19
C ARG A 63 -22.89 1.41 12.97
N GLU A 64 -21.87 0.71 12.42
CA GLU A 64 -21.99 -0.68 12.01
C GLU A 64 -21.50 -1.66 13.10
N GLU A 65 -20.84 -1.16 14.15
CA GLU A 65 -20.25 -1.95 15.25
C GLU A 65 -19.30 -3.05 14.77
N ARG A 66 -18.64 -2.81 13.64
CA ARG A 66 -17.66 -3.71 13.01
C ARG A 66 -16.58 -2.94 12.26
N ASN A 67 -15.45 -3.62 12.00
CA ASN A 67 -14.42 -3.08 11.14
C ASN A 67 -14.88 -3.08 9.67
N ILE A 68 -14.44 -2.08 8.91
CA ILE A 68 -14.73 -1.98 7.49
C ILE A 68 -13.98 -3.09 6.72
N SER A 69 -14.66 -3.72 5.76
CA SER A 69 -14.03 -4.68 4.85
C SER A 69 -13.21 -3.97 3.78
N PRO A 70 -12.21 -4.63 3.17
CA PRO A 70 -11.44 -4.03 2.08
C PRO A 70 -12.30 -3.58 0.91
N GLN A 71 -13.30 -4.36 0.53
CA GLN A 71 -14.23 -4.05 -0.57
C GLN A 71 -15.08 -2.81 -0.26
N THR A 72 -15.61 -2.72 0.95
CA THR A 72 -16.40 -1.57 1.40
C THR A 72 -15.52 -0.32 1.48
N MET A 73 -14.28 -0.46 1.96
CA MET A 73 -13.32 0.64 1.96
C MET A 73 -13.02 1.12 0.53
N ALA A 74 -12.90 0.21 -0.43
CA ALA A 74 -12.70 0.57 -1.84
C ALA A 74 -13.87 1.41 -2.38
N ASN A 75 -15.11 1.02 -2.09
CA ASN A 75 -16.28 1.80 -2.49
C ASN A 75 -16.34 3.16 -1.78
N LEU A 76 -15.97 3.23 -0.51
CA LEU A 76 -15.90 4.48 0.24
C LEU A 76 -14.86 5.44 -0.35
N VAL A 77 -13.68 4.94 -0.72
CA VAL A 77 -12.63 5.75 -1.38
C VAL A 77 -13.12 6.24 -2.74
N SER A 78 -13.66 5.34 -3.55
CA SER A 78 -14.19 5.69 -4.88
C SER A 78 -15.23 6.80 -4.83
N SER A 79 -16.26 6.64 -4.01
CA SER A 79 -17.34 7.63 -3.88
C SER A 79 -16.87 8.96 -3.30
N SER A 80 -15.95 8.92 -2.34
CA SER A 80 -15.41 10.15 -1.71
C SER A 80 -14.54 10.94 -2.67
N LEU A 81 -13.76 10.29 -3.52
CA LEU A 81 -12.96 10.97 -4.55
C LEU A 81 -13.82 11.51 -5.67
N TYR A 82 -14.84 10.76 -6.10
CA TYR A 82 -15.75 11.21 -7.15
C TYR A 82 -16.64 12.38 -6.71
N GLU A 83 -16.94 12.49 -5.44
CA GLU A 83 -17.62 13.67 -4.87
C GLU A 83 -16.90 14.98 -5.19
N LYS A 84 -15.58 14.93 -5.34
CA LYS A 84 -14.71 16.06 -5.74
C LYS A 84 -14.31 16.03 -7.21
N ARG A 85 -15.15 15.48 -8.10
CA ARG A 85 -14.87 15.29 -9.54
C ARG A 85 -14.33 16.54 -10.25
N PHE A 86 -14.85 17.71 -9.93
CA PHE A 86 -14.51 18.97 -10.58
C PHE A 86 -13.49 19.83 -9.81
N GLY A 87 -12.93 19.31 -8.74
CA GLY A 87 -11.83 19.88 -7.95
C GLY A 87 -11.15 18.76 -7.20
N PRO A 88 -10.51 17.79 -7.88
CA PRO A 88 -10.09 16.54 -7.26
C PRO A 88 -8.88 16.72 -6.35
N TYR A 89 -8.77 15.85 -5.36
CA TYR A 89 -7.51 15.66 -4.66
C TYR A 89 -6.48 15.03 -5.59
N PHE A 90 -5.29 15.58 -5.61
CA PHE A 90 -4.17 15.03 -6.39
C PHE A 90 -3.53 13.86 -5.65
N VAL A 91 -4.25 12.75 -5.59
CA VAL A 91 -3.80 11.49 -4.96
C VAL A 91 -4.10 10.30 -5.87
N SER A 92 -3.28 9.26 -5.74
CA SER A 92 -3.48 7.96 -6.39
C SER A 92 -3.44 6.88 -5.33
N PRO A 93 -4.60 6.55 -4.72
CA PRO A 93 -4.68 5.60 -3.62
C PRO A 93 -4.49 4.15 -4.06
N VAL A 94 -4.02 3.33 -3.12
CA VAL A 94 -3.97 1.87 -3.22
C VAL A 94 -4.54 1.28 -1.94
N ILE A 95 -5.39 0.27 -2.05
CA ILE A 95 -5.92 -0.48 -0.92
C ILE A 95 -5.33 -1.89 -0.92
N ALA A 96 -4.98 -2.36 0.28
CA ALA A 96 -4.60 -3.74 0.53
C ALA A 96 -5.24 -4.21 1.84
N GLY A 97 -5.80 -5.42 1.82
CA GLY A 97 -6.40 -6.01 3.01
C GLY A 97 -6.86 -7.44 2.79
N ILE A 98 -7.28 -8.08 3.86
CA ILE A 98 -7.84 -9.43 3.82
C ILE A 98 -9.28 -9.34 4.31
N ASN A 99 -10.20 -9.88 3.53
CA ASN A 99 -11.59 -9.99 3.95
C ASN A 99 -11.68 -10.96 5.13
N GLN A 100 -12.11 -10.47 6.28
CA GLN A 100 -12.13 -11.26 7.52
C GLN A 100 -13.16 -12.41 7.50
N THR A 101 -14.19 -12.31 6.68
CA THR A 101 -15.23 -13.34 6.55
C THR A 101 -14.78 -14.46 5.62
N THR A 102 -14.19 -14.13 4.47
CA THR A 102 -13.81 -15.11 3.45
C THR A 102 -12.34 -15.53 3.53
N GLY A 103 -11.50 -14.79 4.27
CA GLY A 103 -10.05 -14.99 4.33
C GLY A 103 -9.30 -14.63 3.04
N LYS A 104 -9.98 -14.11 2.02
CA LYS A 104 -9.37 -13.83 0.72
C LYS A 104 -8.63 -12.49 0.75
N PRO A 105 -7.41 -12.43 0.17
CA PRO A 105 -6.68 -11.18 -0.02
C PRO A 105 -7.38 -10.31 -1.07
N PHE A 106 -7.28 -8.98 -0.88
CA PHE A 106 -7.87 -7.99 -1.76
C PHE A 106 -6.92 -6.83 -1.94
N ILE A 107 -6.67 -6.45 -3.19
CA ILE A 107 -5.97 -5.21 -3.55
C ILE A 107 -6.72 -4.49 -4.66
N CYS A 108 -6.67 -3.18 -4.63
CA CYS A 108 -7.12 -2.33 -5.74
C CYS A 108 -6.39 -0.99 -5.73
N GLY A 109 -6.36 -0.34 -6.88
CA GLY A 109 -5.84 1.01 -7.07
C GLY A 109 -6.93 1.97 -7.53
N PHE A 110 -6.62 3.26 -7.49
CA PHE A 110 -7.55 4.32 -7.89
C PHE A 110 -6.83 5.39 -8.68
N ASP A 111 -7.55 6.00 -9.60
CA ASP A 111 -7.16 7.31 -10.12
C ASP A 111 -7.59 8.43 -9.15
N SER A 112 -7.26 9.67 -9.49
CA SER A 112 -7.56 10.83 -8.64
C SER A 112 -9.05 11.14 -8.46
N ILE A 113 -9.90 10.62 -9.33
CA ILE A 113 -11.35 10.83 -9.32
C ILE A 113 -12.14 9.58 -8.90
N GLY A 114 -11.45 8.55 -8.40
CA GLY A 114 -12.08 7.42 -7.76
C GLY A 114 -12.41 6.23 -8.66
N CYS A 115 -11.94 6.17 -9.92
CA CYS A 115 -12.05 4.97 -10.72
C CYS A 115 -11.27 3.82 -10.07
N ILE A 116 -11.92 2.69 -9.83
CA ILE A 116 -11.29 1.54 -9.17
C ILE A 116 -10.63 0.65 -10.22
N ASP A 117 -9.36 0.31 -10.01
CA ASP A 117 -8.63 -0.72 -10.74
C ASP A 117 -8.43 -1.94 -9.83
N PHE A 118 -9.13 -3.04 -10.15
CA PHE A 118 -9.01 -4.29 -9.41
C PHE A 118 -7.87 -5.12 -9.98
N ALA A 119 -7.00 -5.61 -9.12
CA ALA A 119 -5.92 -6.49 -9.51
C ALA A 119 -5.93 -7.80 -8.73
N LYS A 120 -5.45 -8.86 -9.40
CA LYS A 120 -5.31 -10.20 -8.81
C LYS A 120 -3.88 -10.51 -8.40
N ASP A 121 -2.93 -9.69 -8.84
CA ASP A 121 -1.49 -9.88 -8.72
C ASP A 121 -0.83 -8.76 -7.92
N PHE A 122 -0.64 -7.62 -8.53
CA PHE A 122 0.01 -6.46 -7.91
C PHE A 122 -0.55 -5.14 -8.44
N ILE A 123 -0.36 -4.09 -7.67
CA ILE A 123 -0.65 -2.70 -8.03
C ILE A 123 0.52 -1.83 -7.61
N VAL A 124 0.83 -0.86 -8.44
CA VAL A 124 1.87 0.13 -8.20
C VAL A 124 1.31 1.53 -8.32
N SER A 125 1.88 2.48 -7.58
CA SER A 125 1.45 3.88 -7.60
C SER A 125 2.63 4.80 -7.26
N GLY A 126 2.61 6.02 -7.80
CA GLY A 126 3.60 7.04 -7.53
C GLY A 126 4.50 7.37 -8.71
N THR A 127 5.51 8.21 -8.47
CA THR A 127 6.41 8.72 -9.51
C THR A 127 7.25 7.63 -10.18
N ALA A 128 7.56 6.54 -9.46
CA ALA A 128 8.32 5.39 -9.96
C ALA A 128 7.41 4.21 -10.37
N SER A 129 6.14 4.46 -10.72
CA SER A 129 5.18 3.40 -11.04
C SER A 129 5.62 2.54 -12.23
N ASP A 130 6.18 3.12 -13.28
CA ASP A 130 6.63 2.36 -14.47
C ASP A 130 7.77 1.41 -14.12
N GLN A 131 8.77 1.87 -13.37
CA GLN A 131 9.89 1.06 -12.92
C GLN A 131 9.43 -0.06 -11.97
N LEU A 132 8.50 0.29 -11.06
CA LEU A 132 7.92 -0.69 -10.14
C LEU A 132 7.07 -1.72 -10.86
N PHE A 133 6.34 -1.32 -11.90
CA PHE A 133 5.54 -2.26 -12.70
C PHE A 133 6.44 -3.33 -13.33
N GLY A 134 7.53 -2.94 -13.97
CA GLY A 134 8.50 -3.87 -14.54
C GLY A 134 9.14 -4.80 -13.50
N THR A 135 9.47 -4.26 -12.32
CA THR A 135 10.03 -5.03 -11.22
C THR A 135 9.03 -6.04 -10.67
N CYS A 136 7.79 -5.62 -10.44
CA CYS A 136 6.74 -6.49 -9.94
C CYS A 136 6.36 -7.57 -10.94
N GLU A 137 6.30 -7.24 -12.24
CA GLU A 137 6.04 -8.22 -13.31
C GLU A 137 7.09 -9.33 -13.35
N GLY A 138 8.34 -8.97 -13.12
CA GLY A 138 9.45 -9.96 -13.11
C GLY A 138 9.55 -10.80 -11.83
N LEU A 139 8.96 -10.36 -10.73
CA LEU A 139 9.11 -11.00 -9.41
C LEU A 139 7.83 -11.61 -8.86
N TRP A 140 6.68 -11.22 -9.38
CA TRP A 140 5.42 -11.80 -8.92
C TRP A 140 5.21 -13.19 -9.51
N GLU A 141 4.84 -14.12 -8.65
CA GLU A 141 4.40 -15.48 -9.00
C GLU A 141 3.09 -15.79 -8.28
N PRO A 142 2.22 -16.62 -8.87
CA PRO A 142 1.02 -17.10 -8.18
C PRO A 142 1.38 -17.80 -6.87
N ASP A 143 0.52 -17.67 -5.88
CA ASP A 143 0.64 -18.34 -4.58
C ASP A 143 1.92 -18.05 -3.79
N LEU A 144 2.49 -16.86 -3.95
CA LEU A 144 3.61 -16.40 -3.12
C LEU A 144 3.27 -16.56 -1.63
N VAL A 145 4.16 -17.22 -0.89
CA VAL A 145 3.99 -17.44 0.56
C VAL A 145 4.76 -16.39 1.32
N CYS A 146 4.14 -15.75 2.31
CA CYS A 146 4.85 -14.95 3.30
C CYS A 146 5.76 -15.90 4.14
N PRO A 147 7.07 -15.74 4.24
CA PRO A 147 7.89 -14.52 4.10
C PRO A 147 8.49 -14.25 2.72
N ASN A 148 8.09 -14.97 1.68
CA ASN A 148 8.66 -14.83 0.34
C ASN A 148 7.97 -13.73 -0.50
N CYS A 149 6.98 -13.01 0.01
CA CYS A 149 6.52 -11.75 -0.60
C CYS A 149 7.65 -10.70 -0.46
N ARG A 150 8.72 -10.91 -1.22
CA ARG A 150 9.87 -10.01 -1.24
C ARG A 150 9.55 -8.80 -2.11
N ILE A 151 8.94 -7.80 -1.53
CA ILE A 151 9.06 -6.45 -2.07
C ILE A 151 10.27 -5.83 -1.39
N VAL A 152 11.40 -5.83 -2.06
CA VAL A 152 12.57 -5.04 -1.65
C VAL A 152 12.28 -3.61 -2.06
N MET A 153 11.63 -2.86 -1.20
CA MET A 153 11.58 -1.42 -1.29
C MET A 153 12.20 -0.81 -0.05
N LEU A 154 12.98 0.21 -0.22
CA LEU A 154 13.54 1.04 0.84
C LEU A 154 12.38 1.77 1.53
N GLY A 155 11.76 1.13 2.53
CA GLY A 155 10.62 1.67 3.23
C GLY A 155 9.98 0.67 4.21
N ARG A 156 8.93 1.07 4.85
CA ARG A 156 8.21 0.23 5.82
C ARG A 156 7.33 -0.78 5.10
N ILE A 157 7.58 -2.07 5.33
CA ILE A 157 6.75 -3.16 4.79
C ILE A 157 5.77 -3.58 5.87
N LEU A 158 4.49 -3.56 5.55
CA LEU A 158 3.42 -4.09 6.40
C LEU A 158 2.83 -5.31 5.70
N THR A 159 2.91 -6.46 6.35
CA THR A 159 2.32 -7.71 5.85
C THR A 159 1.25 -8.18 6.80
N ARG A 160 0.15 -8.68 6.25
CA ARG A 160 -0.88 -9.37 7.03
C ARG A 160 -1.21 -10.70 6.37
N THR A 161 -1.28 -11.75 7.18
CA THR A 161 -1.67 -13.09 6.76
C THR A 161 -3.07 -13.41 7.27
N ALA A 162 -3.83 -14.21 6.52
CA ALA A 162 -5.07 -14.79 7.00
C ALA A 162 -4.74 -15.84 8.07
N GLY A 163 -5.01 -15.53 9.33
CA GLY A 163 -4.75 -16.43 10.45
C GLY A 163 -5.31 -15.88 11.75
N PRO A 164 -5.40 -16.68 12.84
CA PRO A 164 -5.87 -16.19 14.12
C PRO A 164 -5.03 -15.00 14.54
N ARG A 165 -5.71 -13.95 14.99
CA ARG A 165 -5.22 -12.60 15.31
C ARG A 165 -3.87 -12.63 16.05
N GLY A 166 -2.77 -12.60 15.31
CA GLY A 166 -1.44 -12.34 15.83
C GLY A 166 -1.09 -10.86 15.70
N PRO A 167 -0.17 -10.33 16.52
CA PRO A 167 0.26 -8.95 16.41
C PRO A 167 0.87 -8.69 15.02
N LEU A 168 0.60 -7.49 14.48
CA LEU A 168 1.28 -6.97 13.30
C LEU A 168 2.79 -7.15 13.48
N ARG A 169 3.40 -7.97 12.62
CA ARG A 169 4.85 -8.12 12.64
C ARG A 169 5.45 -7.00 11.79
N ASP A 170 6.09 -6.08 12.48
CA ASP A 170 6.99 -5.10 11.87
C ASP A 170 8.30 -5.83 11.56
N HIS A 171 8.51 -6.25 10.32
CA HIS A 171 9.67 -7.05 9.91
C HIS A 171 10.95 -6.22 9.71
N PHE A 172 10.97 -4.96 10.15
CA PHE A 172 12.10 -4.06 9.90
C PHE A 172 13.19 -4.02 10.97
N THR A 173 12.98 -4.57 12.15
CA THR A 173 13.97 -4.52 13.25
C THR A 173 14.76 -5.81 13.41
N GLY A 174 15.24 -6.42 12.36
CA GLY A 174 16.05 -7.65 12.55
C GLY A 174 16.47 -8.40 11.30
N ALA A 175 16.03 -7.98 10.13
CA ALA A 175 16.34 -8.69 8.88
C ALA A 175 17.71 -8.34 8.29
N ALA A 176 18.34 -7.25 8.72
CA ALA A 176 19.67 -6.86 8.24
C ALA A 176 20.81 -7.78 8.76
N GLU A 177 20.61 -8.48 9.88
CA GLU A 177 21.68 -9.26 10.49
C GLU A 177 21.67 -10.78 10.21
N ARG A 178 20.64 -11.33 9.56
CA ARG A 178 20.54 -12.79 9.38
C ARG A 178 20.36 -13.28 7.95
N TYR A 179 20.57 -12.43 6.94
CA TYR A 179 20.53 -12.88 5.57
C TYR A 179 21.91 -12.92 4.93
N ARG A 180 22.50 -14.13 4.81
CA ARG A 180 23.58 -14.42 3.85
C ARG A 180 22.91 -14.80 2.52
N PRO A 181 22.98 -13.96 1.47
CA PRO A 181 22.43 -14.31 0.17
C PRO A 181 23.32 -15.37 -0.50
N ARG A 182 22.71 -16.49 -0.89
CA ARG A 182 23.31 -17.30 -1.95
C ARG A 182 23.01 -16.58 -3.27
N ARG A 183 24.03 -15.92 -3.82
CA ARG A 183 24.09 -15.11 -5.05
C ARG A 183 23.45 -13.71 -4.93
N THR A 184 24.35 -12.78 -4.70
CA THR A 184 24.12 -11.35 -4.81
C THR A 184 24.15 -10.94 -6.28
N ILE A 185 23.03 -10.49 -6.83
CA ILE A 185 23.10 -9.54 -7.93
C ILE A 185 23.33 -8.18 -7.26
N ARG A 186 24.57 -7.68 -7.31
CA ARG A 186 24.86 -6.29 -6.99
C ARG A 186 24.23 -5.44 -8.10
N LEU A 187 23.09 -4.88 -7.85
CA LEU A 187 22.68 -3.68 -8.57
C LEU A 187 23.53 -2.56 -8.00
N GLY A 188 24.42 -2.05 -8.83
CA GLY A 188 25.30 -0.93 -8.48
C GLY A 188 24.46 0.25 -8.02
N SER A 189 25.02 0.99 -7.05
CA SER A 189 24.52 2.27 -6.58
C SER A 189 24.59 3.31 -7.70
N THR A 190 23.59 3.31 -8.57
CA THR A 190 23.40 4.41 -9.51
C THR A 190 22.00 4.94 -9.25
N CYS A 191 21.93 6.00 -8.46
CA CYS A 191 20.75 6.86 -8.39
C CYS A 191 20.52 7.42 -9.79
N LEU A 192 19.52 6.92 -10.50
CA LEU A 192 18.97 7.64 -11.64
C LEU A 192 17.98 8.67 -11.11
N HIS A 193 18.39 9.92 -11.27
CA HIS A 193 17.60 11.11 -11.01
C HIS A 193 16.57 11.28 -12.14
N TYR A 194 15.31 11.27 -11.78
CA TYR A 194 14.24 11.99 -12.46
C TYR A 194 13.26 12.51 -11.42
#